data_cf8b00ca1b345046d55e3bcfd8244367
#
_entry.id   cf8b00ca1b345046d55e3bcfd8244367
#
_cell.length_a   1.000
_cell.length_b   1.000
_cell.length_c   1.000
_cell.angle_alpha   90.00
_cell.angle_beta   90.00
_cell.angle_gamma   90.00
#
_symmetry.space_group_name_H-M   'P 1'
#
loop_
_entity.id
_entity.type
_entity.pdbx_description
1 polymer ?
#
loop_
_entity_poly.entity_id
_entity_poly.type
_entity_poly.pdbx_seq_one_letter_code
_entity_poly.pdbx_strand_id
1 'polypeptide(L)'
;GLTAIGEKAFSSNTLREVVLPESLTAIGSRAFASNQLTQVHFPKGLTIIEEGVFNRNRLENLQLPKNLTTIGDSAFSNNGLTHMEFPESLTAIGGSAFQGNLLTEVKLSENMTTIGSWVFANNRLTEVKLPERLTAIGDRAFANNQLTQIKLPRGLTDIGEEAFSNNQLARM
;
A
#
# COMPACT_ATOMS: atom_id res chain seq x y z
N GLY A 1 -8.98 -27.56 3.08
CA GLY A 1 -9.49 -26.33 2.49
C GLY A 1 -8.54 -25.77 1.45
N LEU A 2 -8.95 -24.75 0.71
CA LEU A 2 -8.11 -24.07 -0.27
C LEU A 2 -6.93 -23.37 0.44
N THR A 3 -5.69 -23.60 -0.03
CA THR A 3 -4.47 -23.04 0.57
C THR A 3 -3.77 -22.02 -0.32
N ALA A 4 -4.01 -22.06 -1.63
CA ALA A 4 -3.39 -21.14 -2.58
C ALA A 4 -4.35 -20.78 -3.73
N ILE A 5 -4.24 -19.54 -4.21
CA ILE A 5 -4.89 -19.02 -5.41
C ILE A 5 -3.78 -18.68 -6.40
N GLY A 6 -3.91 -19.13 -7.64
CA GLY A 6 -2.90 -18.92 -8.68
C GLY A 6 -2.86 -17.49 -9.24
N GLU A 7 -1.79 -17.19 -9.99
CA GLU A 7 -1.64 -15.91 -10.69
C GLU A 7 -2.85 -15.63 -11.60
N LYS A 8 -3.37 -14.39 -11.51
CA LYS A 8 -4.51 -13.90 -12.32
C LYS A 8 -5.79 -14.74 -12.27
N ALA A 9 -5.94 -15.68 -11.32
CA ALA A 9 -7.02 -16.68 -11.31
C ALA A 9 -8.42 -16.06 -11.44
N PHE A 10 -8.65 -14.86 -10.88
CA PHE A 10 -9.94 -14.15 -10.93
C PHE A 10 -9.80 -12.74 -11.54
N SER A 11 -8.70 -12.46 -12.22
CA SER A 11 -8.45 -11.16 -12.84
C SER A 11 -9.49 -10.82 -13.91
N SER A 12 -9.81 -9.53 -14.04
CA SER A 12 -10.70 -8.98 -15.08
C SER A 12 -12.10 -9.59 -15.07
N ASN A 13 -12.70 -9.65 -13.89
CA ASN A 13 -14.09 -10.05 -13.67
C ASN A 13 -14.92 -8.90 -13.11
N THR A 14 -16.10 -9.19 -12.60
CA THR A 14 -17.02 -8.21 -12.01
C THR A 14 -17.32 -8.52 -10.53
N LEU A 15 -16.37 -9.15 -9.84
CA LEU A 15 -16.49 -9.54 -8.43
C LEU A 15 -16.67 -8.27 -7.57
N ARG A 16 -17.68 -8.27 -6.70
CA ARG A 16 -17.97 -7.19 -5.75
C ARG A 16 -17.51 -7.51 -4.35
N GLU A 17 -17.43 -8.80 -4.02
CA GLU A 17 -16.96 -9.32 -2.74
C GLU A 17 -16.20 -10.62 -2.95
N VAL A 18 -15.32 -10.95 -2.01
CA VAL A 18 -14.61 -12.20 -1.93
C VAL A 18 -14.47 -12.62 -0.47
N VAL A 19 -14.76 -13.88 -0.21
CA VAL A 19 -14.51 -14.50 1.10
C VAL A 19 -13.31 -15.43 0.97
N LEU A 20 -12.20 -15.02 1.55
CA LEU A 20 -10.97 -15.81 1.56
C LEU A 20 -11.01 -16.76 2.76
N PRO A 21 -10.83 -18.10 2.54
CA PRO A 21 -10.88 -19.06 3.65
C PRO A 21 -9.65 -18.90 4.57
N GLU A 22 -9.83 -19.17 5.87
CA GLU A 22 -8.74 -19.09 6.87
C GLU A 22 -7.55 -20.02 6.59
N SER A 23 -7.77 -21.07 5.77
CA SER A 23 -6.70 -21.98 5.32
C SER A 23 -5.79 -21.39 4.24
N LEU A 24 -6.16 -20.24 3.65
CA LEU A 24 -5.40 -19.63 2.56
C LEU A 24 -4.11 -18.99 3.07
N THR A 25 -2.99 -19.36 2.47
CA THR A 25 -1.67 -18.85 2.82
C THR A 25 -0.96 -18.16 1.66
N ALA A 26 -1.45 -18.31 0.43
CA ALA A 26 -0.86 -17.70 -0.76
C ALA A 26 -1.92 -17.18 -1.74
N ILE A 27 -1.70 -15.99 -2.28
CA ILE A 27 -2.51 -15.39 -3.35
C ILE A 27 -1.52 -14.93 -4.41
N GLY A 28 -1.60 -15.52 -5.59
CA GLY A 28 -0.69 -15.21 -6.70
C GLY A 28 -0.88 -13.81 -7.26
N SER A 29 0.16 -13.32 -7.96
CA SER A 29 0.19 -11.98 -8.54
C SER A 29 -1.07 -11.71 -9.38
N ARG A 30 -1.66 -10.53 -9.20
CA ARG A 30 -2.83 -10.05 -9.93
C ARG A 30 -4.08 -10.93 -9.83
N ALA A 31 -4.16 -11.83 -8.84
CA ALA A 31 -5.24 -12.81 -8.73
C ALA A 31 -6.64 -12.18 -8.77
N PHE A 32 -6.85 -11.02 -8.17
CA PHE A 32 -8.11 -10.29 -8.13
C PHE A 32 -8.05 -8.93 -8.84
N ALA A 33 -7.03 -8.68 -9.65
CA ALA A 33 -6.89 -7.40 -10.34
C ALA A 33 -8.06 -7.10 -11.27
N SER A 34 -8.40 -5.82 -11.44
CA SER A 34 -9.46 -5.36 -12.35
C SER A 34 -10.82 -6.03 -12.08
N ASN A 35 -11.30 -5.88 -10.86
CA ASN A 35 -12.63 -6.27 -10.42
C ASN A 35 -13.40 -5.06 -9.85
N GLN A 36 -14.45 -5.31 -9.07
CA GLN A 36 -15.28 -4.28 -8.44
C GLN A 36 -15.36 -4.51 -6.92
N LEU A 37 -14.32 -5.09 -6.32
CA LEU A 37 -14.27 -5.42 -4.90
C LEU A 37 -14.33 -4.14 -4.06
N THR A 38 -15.26 -4.09 -3.10
CA THR A 38 -15.41 -2.98 -2.16
C THR A 38 -14.78 -3.28 -0.80
N GLN A 39 -14.61 -4.53 -0.47
CA GLN A 39 -13.99 -5.00 0.77
C GLN A 39 -13.31 -6.36 0.57
N VAL A 40 -12.31 -6.63 1.41
CA VAL A 40 -11.61 -7.91 1.50
C VAL A 40 -11.35 -8.24 2.96
N HIS A 41 -11.65 -9.47 3.37
CA HIS A 41 -11.26 -9.99 4.67
C HIS A 41 -10.11 -10.98 4.47
N PHE A 42 -8.96 -10.64 5.03
CA PHE A 42 -7.76 -11.47 4.90
C PHE A 42 -7.72 -12.58 5.94
N PRO A 43 -7.29 -13.80 5.57
CA PRO A 43 -7.00 -14.86 6.52
C PRO A 43 -5.78 -14.48 7.37
N LYS A 44 -5.78 -14.89 8.64
CA LYS A 44 -4.73 -14.53 9.61
C LYS A 44 -3.35 -15.09 9.25
N GLY A 45 -3.30 -16.15 8.46
CA GLY A 45 -2.07 -16.82 8.02
C GLY A 45 -1.35 -16.15 6.84
N LEU A 46 -1.96 -15.14 6.21
CA LEU A 46 -1.35 -14.48 5.06
C LEU A 46 -0.25 -13.52 5.52
N THR A 47 0.97 -13.73 5.04
CA THR A 47 2.16 -12.93 5.38
C THR A 47 2.67 -12.07 4.22
N ILE A 48 2.26 -12.36 2.99
CA ILE A 48 2.66 -11.66 1.77
C ILE A 48 1.43 -11.37 0.94
N ILE A 49 1.31 -10.15 0.44
CA ILE A 49 0.39 -9.77 -0.63
C ILE A 49 1.24 -9.50 -1.86
N GLU A 50 1.09 -10.33 -2.88
CA GLU A 50 1.90 -10.29 -4.10
C GLU A 50 1.59 -9.09 -5.00
N GLU A 51 2.38 -8.94 -6.09
CA GLU A 51 2.22 -7.87 -7.07
C GLU A 51 0.78 -7.78 -7.62
N GLY A 52 0.21 -6.59 -7.57
CA GLY A 52 -1.05 -6.24 -8.23
C GLY A 52 -2.29 -7.02 -7.79
N VAL A 53 -2.24 -7.78 -6.69
CA VAL A 53 -3.32 -8.72 -6.30
C VAL A 53 -4.69 -8.06 -6.34
N PHE A 54 -4.83 -6.83 -5.83
CA PHE A 54 -6.09 -6.08 -5.77
C PHE A 54 -6.05 -4.78 -6.60
N ASN A 55 -5.12 -4.67 -7.54
CA ASN A 55 -5.01 -3.51 -8.43
C ASN A 55 -6.34 -3.25 -9.16
N ARG A 56 -6.72 -1.98 -9.30
CA ARG A 56 -7.94 -1.56 -10.02
C ARG A 56 -9.20 -2.26 -9.50
N ASN A 57 -9.51 -2.00 -8.25
CA ASN A 57 -10.76 -2.38 -7.59
C ASN A 57 -11.47 -1.13 -7.03
N ARG A 58 -12.38 -1.32 -6.08
CA ARG A 58 -13.15 -0.24 -5.42
C ARG A 58 -13.05 -0.34 -3.90
N LEU A 59 -11.90 -0.82 -3.39
CA LEU A 59 -11.68 -0.97 -1.95
C LEU A 59 -11.69 0.41 -1.28
N GLU A 60 -12.53 0.58 -0.25
CA GLU A 60 -12.66 1.84 0.49
C GLU A 60 -11.99 1.75 1.86
N ASN A 61 -12.13 0.61 2.52
CA ASN A 61 -11.54 0.32 3.83
C ASN A 61 -10.81 -1.02 3.77
N LEU A 62 -9.68 -1.09 4.45
CA LEU A 62 -8.84 -2.27 4.42
C LEU A 62 -8.21 -2.52 5.79
N GLN A 63 -8.38 -3.73 6.31
CA GLN A 63 -7.67 -4.21 7.50
C GLN A 63 -6.65 -5.26 7.09
N LEU A 64 -5.37 -4.91 7.20
CA LEU A 64 -4.28 -5.83 6.87
C LEU A 64 -4.07 -6.89 7.97
N PRO A 65 -3.64 -8.11 7.60
CA PRO A 65 -3.27 -9.13 8.59
C PRO A 65 -2.16 -8.64 9.51
N LYS A 66 -2.25 -8.94 10.81
CA LYS A 66 -1.26 -8.51 11.81
C LYS A 66 0.15 -9.07 11.57
N ASN A 67 0.25 -10.19 10.87
CA ASN A 67 1.50 -10.88 10.56
C ASN A 67 2.01 -10.57 9.13
N LEU A 68 1.40 -9.61 8.43
CA LEU A 68 1.82 -9.24 7.07
C LEU A 68 3.21 -8.61 7.11
N THR A 69 4.14 -9.14 6.32
CA THR A 69 5.52 -8.67 6.24
C THR A 69 5.83 -7.90 4.97
N THR A 70 5.11 -8.21 3.88
CA THR A 70 5.40 -7.65 2.56
C THR A 70 4.12 -7.36 1.79
N ILE A 71 4.10 -6.19 1.14
CA ILE A 71 3.10 -5.79 0.14
C ILE A 71 3.86 -5.57 -1.17
N GLY A 72 3.48 -6.29 -2.22
CA GLY A 72 4.11 -6.25 -3.54
C GLY A 72 3.77 -4.99 -4.35
N ASP A 73 4.45 -4.83 -5.48
CA ASP A 73 4.27 -3.71 -6.38
C ASP A 73 2.82 -3.58 -6.84
N SER A 74 2.29 -2.37 -6.83
CA SER A 74 0.93 -2.04 -7.29
C SER A 74 -0.19 -2.83 -6.62
N ALA A 75 0.03 -3.51 -5.48
CA ALA A 75 -0.91 -4.46 -4.88
C ALA A 75 -2.31 -3.87 -4.65
N PHE A 76 -2.41 -2.60 -4.25
CA PHE A 76 -3.65 -1.87 -3.99
C PHE A 76 -3.78 -0.60 -4.83
N SER A 77 -3.01 -0.45 -5.90
CA SER A 77 -3.08 0.77 -6.70
C SER A 77 -4.44 0.91 -7.39
N ASN A 78 -4.87 2.15 -7.59
CA ASN A 78 -6.15 2.50 -8.22
C ASN A 78 -7.36 1.85 -7.52
N ASN A 79 -7.54 2.21 -6.26
CA ASN A 79 -8.69 1.88 -5.42
C ASN A 79 -9.32 3.16 -4.83
N GLY A 80 -10.20 3.02 -3.86
CA GLY A 80 -10.87 4.11 -3.16
C GLY A 80 -10.47 4.25 -1.69
N LEU A 81 -9.29 3.75 -1.29
CA LEU A 81 -8.83 3.75 0.11
C LEU A 81 -8.67 5.17 0.64
N THR A 82 -9.25 5.46 1.80
CA THR A 82 -9.24 6.79 2.42
C THR A 82 -8.24 6.92 3.56
N HIS A 83 -7.92 5.85 4.24
CA HIS A 83 -6.90 5.78 5.30
C HIS A 83 -6.30 4.39 5.36
N MET A 84 -5.07 4.29 5.86
CA MET A 84 -4.36 3.03 6.05
C MET A 84 -3.55 3.03 7.35
N GLU A 85 -3.64 1.91 8.06
CA GLU A 85 -2.77 1.60 9.18
C GLU A 85 -1.99 0.32 8.85
N PHE A 86 -0.66 0.42 8.89
CA PHE A 86 0.22 -0.71 8.58
C PHE A 86 0.62 -1.45 9.85
N PRO A 87 0.59 -2.81 9.85
CA PRO A 87 1.00 -3.60 11.01
C PRO A 87 2.51 -3.45 11.26
N GLU A 88 2.93 -3.54 12.52
CA GLU A 88 4.33 -3.42 12.91
C GLU A 88 5.23 -4.54 12.32
N SER A 89 4.63 -5.65 11.88
CA SER A 89 5.32 -6.72 11.14
C SER A 89 5.75 -6.31 9.74
N LEU A 90 5.14 -5.25 9.17
CA LEU A 90 5.39 -4.83 7.79
C LEU A 90 6.76 -4.18 7.67
N THR A 91 7.61 -4.74 6.82
CA THR A 91 8.96 -4.25 6.57
C THR A 91 9.18 -3.74 5.15
N ALA A 92 8.35 -4.16 4.19
CA ALA A 92 8.48 -3.79 2.80
C ALA A 92 7.14 -3.48 2.12
N ILE A 93 7.10 -2.37 1.39
CA ILE A 93 6.00 -1.98 0.50
C ILE A 93 6.60 -1.73 -0.88
N GLY A 94 6.13 -2.49 -1.87
CA GLY A 94 6.57 -2.39 -3.26
C GLY A 94 6.16 -1.09 -3.94
N GLY A 95 6.77 -0.80 -5.08
CA GLY A 95 6.52 0.40 -5.85
C GLY A 95 5.05 0.54 -6.26
N SER A 96 4.51 1.75 -6.24
CA SER A 96 3.12 2.07 -6.61
C SER A 96 2.04 1.32 -5.81
N ALA A 97 2.36 0.66 -4.69
CA ALA A 97 1.43 -0.23 -4.00
C ALA A 97 0.10 0.44 -3.61
N PHE A 98 0.12 1.73 -3.26
CA PHE A 98 -1.06 2.53 -2.90
C PHE A 98 -1.28 3.74 -3.82
N GLN A 99 -0.62 3.77 -4.97
CA GLN A 99 -0.78 4.84 -5.95
C GLN A 99 -2.24 4.98 -6.41
N GLY A 100 -2.71 6.24 -6.57
CA GLY A 100 -4.03 6.50 -7.16
C GLY A 100 -5.18 6.07 -6.25
N ASN A 101 -5.08 6.32 -4.96
CA ASN A 101 -6.13 6.16 -3.97
C ASN A 101 -6.68 7.53 -3.50
N LEU A 102 -7.43 7.53 -2.42
CA LEU A 102 -8.02 8.73 -1.81
C LEU A 102 -7.50 8.95 -0.38
N LEU A 103 -6.29 8.44 -0.08
CA LEU A 103 -5.72 8.45 1.25
C LEU A 103 -5.53 9.88 1.76
N THR A 104 -6.14 10.20 2.90
CA THR A 104 -5.95 11.46 3.63
C THR A 104 -4.95 11.29 4.78
N GLU A 105 -4.80 10.07 5.28
CA GLU A 105 -3.93 9.72 6.39
C GLU A 105 -3.32 8.32 6.18
N VAL A 106 -2.07 8.15 6.57
CA VAL A 106 -1.39 6.86 6.65
C VAL A 106 -0.60 6.78 7.95
N LYS A 107 -0.71 5.65 8.66
CA LYS A 107 0.13 5.31 9.81
C LYS A 107 1.12 4.25 9.38
N LEU A 108 2.37 4.66 9.17
CA LEU A 108 3.47 3.79 8.75
C LEU A 108 3.97 2.94 9.93
N SER A 109 4.44 1.71 9.65
CA SER A 109 5.13 0.88 10.63
C SER A 109 6.47 1.52 11.01
N GLU A 110 6.78 1.57 12.31
CA GLU A 110 8.06 2.10 12.81
C GLU A 110 9.26 1.18 12.44
N ASN A 111 9.00 -0.01 11.92
CA ASN A 111 10.02 -0.94 11.44
C ASN A 111 10.41 -0.74 9.96
N MET A 112 9.73 0.15 9.24
CA MET A 112 10.09 0.45 7.85
C MET A 112 11.38 1.23 7.76
N THR A 113 12.26 0.77 6.88
CA THR A 113 13.54 1.44 6.58
C THR A 113 13.55 2.12 5.22
N THR A 114 12.64 1.74 4.33
CA THR A 114 12.53 2.33 2.99
C THR A 114 11.07 2.51 2.59
N ILE A 115 10.79 3.52 1.78
CA ILE A 115 9.54 3.72 1.06
C ILE A 115 9.87 3.68 -0.42
N GLY A 116 9.25 2.76 -1.16
CA GLY A 116 9.50 2.54 -2.59
C GLY A 116 9.03 3.70 -3.48
N SER A 117 9.35 3.61 -4.78
CA SER A 117 8.93 4.61 -5.75
C SER A 117 7.42 4.60 -5.95
N TRP A 118 6.80 5.79 -6.02
CA TRP A 118 5.37 5.99 -6.30
C TRP A 118 4.39 5.43 -5.26
N VAL A 119 4.84 4.91 -4.12
CA VAL A 119 4.00 4.15 -3.17
C VAL A 119 2.72 4.88 -2.81
N PHE A 120 2.81 6.17 -2.45
CA PHE A 120 1.66 6.99 -2.07
C PHE A 120 1.37 8.13 -3.06
N ALA A 121 1.89 8.06 -4.27
CA ALA A 121 1.65 9.08 -5.28
C ALA A 121 0.16 9.16 -5.67
N ASN A 122 -0.29 10.36 -6.06
CA ASN A 122 -1.67 10.61 -6.48
C ASN A 122 -2.70 10.22 -5.39
N ASN A 123 -2.53 10.77 -4.20
CA ASN A 123 -3.43 10.63 -3.06
C ASN A 123 -3.88 12.01 -2.54
N ARG A 124 -4.40 12.08 -1.33
CA ARG A 124 -4.89 13.31 -0.68
C ARG A 124 -4.26 13.53 0.69
N LEU A 125 -3.04 13.01 0.91
CA LEU A 125 -2.35 13.10 2.20
C LEU A 125 -2.09 14.56 2.57
N THR A 126 -2.55 14.96 3.75
CA THR A 126 -2.33 16.30 4.32
C THR A 126 -1.14 16.33 5.26
N GLU A 127 -0.84 15.19 5.87
CA GLU A 127 0.32 14.96 6.72
C GLU A 127 0.79 13.51 6.62
N VAL A 128 2.03 13.26 6.95
CA VAL A 128 2.61 11.92 7.13
C VAL A 128 3.68 11.98 8.20
N LYS A 129 3.64 11.03 9.14
CA LYS A 129 4.72 10.80 10.09
C LYS A 129 5.64 9.72 9.53
N LEU A 130 6.86 10.11 9.18
CA LEU A 130 7.88 9.18 8.70
C LEU A 130 8.51 8.43 9.88
N PRO A 131 8.75 7.09 9.76
CA PRO A 131 9.44 6.30 10.78
C PRO A 131 10.85 6.81 11.06
N GLU A 132 11.29 6.81 12.31
CA GLU A 132 12.64 7.29 12.68
C GLU A 132 13.78 6.41 12.10
N ARG A 133 13.46 5.17 11.73
CA ARG A 133 14.41 4.22 11.11
C ARG A 133 14.50 4.34 9.59
N LEU A 134 13.75 5.25 8.98
CA LEU A 134 13.71 5.40 7.53
C LEU A 134 15.06 5.95 7.02
N THR A 135 15.62 5.28 6.02
CA THR A 135 16.89 5.65 5.39
C THR A 135 16.73 6.13 3.96
N ALA A 136 15.69 5.69 3.25
CA ALA A 136 15.47 6.06 1.87
C ALA A 136 13.98 6.25 1.52
N ILE A 137 13.70 7.22 0.67
CA ILE A 137 12.41 7.50 0.04
C ILE A 137 12.61 7.46 -1.46
N GLY A 138 11.86 6.63 -2.17
CA GLY A 138 11.97 6.44 -3.61
C GLY A 138 11.40 7.59 -4.43
N ASP A 139 11.62 7.50 -5.75
CA ASP A 139 11.15 8.51 -6.71
C ASP A 139 9.63 8.67 -6.62
N ARG A 140 9.18 9.93 -6.57
CA ARG A 140 7.76 10.29 -6.56
C ARG A 140 6.92 9.60 -5.47
N ALA A 141 7.54 9.13 -4.40
CA ALA A 141 6.87 8.33 -3.36
C ALA A 141 5.63 9.03 -2.78
N PHE A 142 5.66 10.35 -2.62
CA PHE A 142 4.55 11.19 -2.13
C PHE A 142 4.13 12.27 -3.13
N ALA A 143 4.48 12.14 -4.40
CA ALA A 143 4.11 13.12 -5.42
C ALA A 143 2.58 13.26 -5.57
N ASN A 144 2.12 14.47 -5.92
CA ASN A 144 0.70 14.76 -6.11
C ASN A 144 -0.16 14.43 -4.88
N ASN A 145 0.16 15.06 -3.76
CA ASN A 145 -0.58 15.02 -2.50
C ASN A 145 -0.91 16.44 -2.00
N GLN A 146 -1.30 16.59 -0.76
CA GLN A 146 -1.67 17.87 -0.14
C GLN A 146 -0.84 18.15 1.12
N LEU A 147 0.38 17.60 1.19
CA LEU A 147 1.27 17.77 2.34
C LEU A 147 1.66 19.23 2.52
N THR A 148 1.46 19.77 3.73
CA THR A 148 1.80 21.16 4.07
C THR A 148 3.13 21.28 4.80
N GLN A 149 3.57 20.21 5.43
CA GLN A 149 4.84 20.11 6.13
C GLN A 149 5.34 18.65 6.11
N ILE A 150 6.64 18.49 6.28
CA ILE A 150 7.28 17.18 6.44
C ILE A 150 8.41 17.28 7.46
N LYS A 151 8.49 16.31 8.37
CA LYS A 151 9.64 16.16 9.26
C LYS A 151 10.45 14.97 8.79
N LEU A 152 11.69 15.22 8.34
CA LEU A 152 12.59 14.18 7.88
C LEU A 152 13.29 13.51 9.07
N PRO A 153 13.36 12.16 9.13
CA PRO A 153 14.10 11.43 10.15
C PRO A 153 15.60 11.72 10.06
N ARG A 154 16.30 11.70 11.19
CA ARG A 154 17.75 11.99 11.22
C ARG A 154 18.60 10.99 10.43
N GLY A 155 18.10 9.74 10.29
CA GLY A 155 18.79 8.67 9.57
C GLY A 155 18.55 8.65 8.06
N LEU A 156 17.74 9.57 7.53
CA LEU A 156 17.40 9.60 6.10
C LEU A 156 18.62 10.06 5.29
N THR A 157 19.08 9.20 4.36
CA THR A 157 20.24 9.46 3.50
C THR A 157 19.85 9.74 2.06
N ASP A 158 18.72 9.23 1.61
CA ASP A 158 18.29 9.30 0.22
C ASP A 158 16.85 9.76 0.05
N ILE A 159 16.63 10.73 -0.83
CA ILE A 159 15.32 11.16 -1.28
C ILE A 159 15.34 11.13 -2.81
N GLY A 160 14.49 10.31 -3.41
CA GLY A 160 14.41 10.12 -4.84
C GLY A 160 13.90 11.33 -5.63
N GLU A 161 13.98 11.23 -6.95
CA GLU A 161 13.54 12.27 -7.86
C GLU A 161 12.05 12.59 -7.65
N GLU A 162 11.72 13.87 -7.52
CA GLU A 162 10.35 14.34 -7.35
C GLU A 162 9.56 13.70 -6.18
N ALA A 163 10.25 13.16 -5.16
CA ALA A 163 9.62 12.39 -4.07
C ALA A 163 8.43 13.10 -3.42
N PHE A 164 8.46 14.42 -3.30
CA PHE A 164 7.41 15.27 -2.72
C PHE A 164 6.88 16.32 -3.72
N SER A 165 7.08 16.16 -5.02
CA SER A 165 6.61 17.10 -6.03
C SER A 165 5.08 17.27 -5.99
N ASN A 166 4.58 18.44 -6.42
CA ASN A 166 3.15 18.75 -6.45
C ASN A 166 2.46 18.53 -5.08
N ASN A 167 3.03 19.09 -4.02
CA ASN A 167 2.47 19.21 -2.69
C ASN A 167 2.31 20.69 -2.32
N GLN A 168 2.01 21.00 -1.07
CA GLN A 168 1.83 22.36 -0.53
C GLN A 168 2.86 22.66 0.57
N LEU A 169 4.05 22.04 0.50
CA LEU A 169 5.06 22.14 1.54
C LEU A 169 5.55 23.59 1.71
N ALA A 170 5.34 24.14 2.91
CA ALA A 170 5.86 25.43 3.33
C ALA A 170 7.00 25.30 4.35
N ARG A 171 7.21 24.09 4.91
CA ARG A 171 8.24 23.80 5.92
C ARG A 171 8.77 22.37 5.75
N MET A 172 10.05 22.23 6.08
CA MET A 172 10.79 20.98 6.05
C MET A 172 11.60 20.83 7.34
#